data_496f872d51e2b085e84e155120778194
#
_entry.id   496f872d51e2b085e84e155120778194
#
_cell.length_a   1.000
_cell.length_b   1.000
_cell.length_c   1.000
_cell.angle_alpha   90.00
_cell.angle_beta   90.00
_cell.angle_gamma   90.00
#
_symmetry.space_group_name_H-M   'P 1'
#
loop_
_entity.id
_entity.type
_entity.pdbx_description
1 polymer ?
#
loop_
_entity_poly.entity_id
_entity_poly.type
_entity_poly.pdbx_seq_one_letter_code
_entity_poly.pdbx_strand_id
1 'polypeptide(L)'
;VILRGPAGTAKTFLSMAAALDKTYTDEFTRHTSSTSYDKIYIGRANVSSDEAFGFLPGELEDKTRPLLGCFYSNLEDLLRKGNHEEDAQIQIQIDDMMETGLLRVFPLAYIRGMSIKNSFIICDEAQNIGRSLIRDIVTRCGQGSKLVILGDTNQIDVPFLDKTNSGLTYLAHNMKGSTKCAQITFTEKESVRSALATEALNRLM
;
A
#
# COMPACT_ATOMS: atom_id res chain seq x y z
N VAL A 1 -11.11 -4.04 0.35
CA VAL A 1 -10.58 -5.14 -0.48
C VAL A 1 -9.39 -5.73 0.25
N ILE A 2 -9.24 -7.05 0.21
CA ILE A 2 -8.06 -7.75 0.74
C ILE A 2 -7.39 -8.46 -0.43
N LEU A 3 -6.11 -8.15 -0.69
CA LEU A 3 -5.29 -8.80 -1.70
C LEU A 3 -4.18 -9.61 -1.00
N ARG A 4 -4.19 -10.92 -1.18
CA ARG A 4 -3.24 -11.84 -0.57
C ARG A 4 -2.48 -12.61 -1.64
N GLY A 5 -1.26 -13.01 -1.35
CA GLY A 5 -0.50 -13.90 -2.22
C GLY A 5 1.00 -13.65 -2.16
N PRO A 6 1.79 -14.46 -2.87
CA PRO A 6 3.24 -14.38 -2.85
C PRO A 6 3.76 -12.99 -3.24
N ALA A 7 4.93 -12.63 -2.75
CA ALA A 7 5.63 -11.44 -3.22
C ALA A 7 5.91 -11.55 -4.73
N GLY A 8 5.97 -10.42 -5.42
CA GLY A 8 6.17 -10.38 -6.87
C GLY A 8 4.92 -10.63 -7.71
N THR A 9 3.72 -10.62 -7.11
CA THR A 9 2.43 -10.70 -7.83
C THR A 9 1.81 -9.33 -8.08
N ALA A 10 2.61 -8.28 -8.07
CA ALA A 10 2.24 -6.88 -8.36
C ALA A 10 1.08 -6.31 -7.51
N LYS A 11 0.81 -6.84 -6.31
CA LYS A 11 -0.30 -6.37 -5.46
C LYS A 11 -0.25 -4.87 -5.19
N THR A 12 0.91 -4.36 -4.77
CA THR A 12 1.14 -2.95 -4.46
C THR A 12 1.00 -2.09 -5.71
N PHE A 13 1.62 -2.49 -6.82
CA PHE A 13 1.54 -1.81 -8.11
C PHE A 13 0.09 -1.67 -8.60
N LEU A 14 -0.66 -2.78 -8.63
CA LEU A 14 -2.06 -2.80 -9.05
C LEU A 14 -2.96 -1.93 -8.15
N SER A 15 -2.67 -1.92 -6.85
CA SER A 15 -3.44 -1.09 -5.90
C SER A 15 -3.16 0.39 -6.10
N MET A 16 -1.91 0.76 -6.39
CA MET A 16 -1.52 2.13 -6.69
C MET A 16 -2.08 2.59 -8.04
N ALA A 17 -2.03 1.74 -9.07
CA ALA A 17 -2.66 2.02 -10.36
C ALA A 17 -4.16 2.31 -10.21
N ALA A 18 -4.87 1.47 -9.45
CA ALA A 18 -6.28 1.67 -9.17
C ALA A 18 -6.56 2.93 -8.33
N ALA A 19 -5.65 3.29 -7.41
CA ALA A 19 -5.77 4.51 -6.61
C ALA A 19 -5.61 5.76 -7.49
N LEU A 20 -4.59 5.78 -8.34
CA LEU A 20 -4.36 6.88 -9.29
C LEU A 20 -5.53 7.04 -10.26
N ASP A 21 -6.00 5.95 -10.88
CA ASP A 21 -7.15 5.99 -11.81
C ASP A 21 -8.41 6.60 -11.17
N LYS A 22 -8.60 6.40 -9.87
CA LYS A 22 -9.80 6.86 -9.15
C LYS A 22 -9.65 8.17 -8.39
N THR A 23 -8.44 8.71 -8.31
CA THR A 23 -8.15 9.92 -7.50
C THR A 23 -7.46 11.01 -8.33
N TYR A 24 -6.50 10.63 -9.15
CA TYR A 24 -5.68 11.55 -9.93
C TYR A 24 -6.30 11.78 -11.31
N THR A 25 -6.62 13.04 -11.63
CA THR A 25 -7.01 13.48 -12.97
C THR A 25 -5.94 14.40 -13.49
N ASP A 26 -5.19 13.93 -14.48
CA ASP A 26 -4.38 14.80 -15.32
C ASP A 26 -5.29 15.78 -16.10
N GLU A 27 -4.85 17.02 -16.27
CA GLU A 27 -5.62 18.04 -17.03
C GLU A 27 -5.93 17.59 -18.48
N PHE A 28 -5.10 16.72 -19.06
CA PHE A 28 -5.28 16.16 -20.39
C PHE A 28 -6.29 15.00 -20.48
N THR A 29 -6.56 14.32 -19.35
CA THR A 29 -7.44 13.13 -19.31
C THR A 29 -8.81 13.40 -18.66
N ARG A 30 -9.16 14.64 -18.43
CA ARG A 30 -10.41 15.09 -17.77
C ARG A 30 -11.73 14.58 -18.39
N HIS A 31 -11.66 13.83 -19.49
CA HIS A 31 -12.88 13.48 -20.23
C HIS A 31 -13.55 12.14 -19.87
N THR A 32 -13.01 11.30 -19.00
CA THR A 32 -13.58 9.95 -18.81
C THR A 32 -13.71 9.39 -17.41
N SER A 33 -13.15 10.00 -16.38
CA SER A 33 -13.24 9.44 -15.01
C SER A 33 -13.86 10.44 -14.04
N SER A 34 -15.05 10.13 -13.54
CA SER A 34 -15.49 10.78 -12.31
C SER A 34 -14.54 10.32 -11.19
N THR A 35 -13.70 11.22 -10.68
CA THR A 35 -12.89 10.96 -9.49
C THR A 35 -13.80 10.50 -8.37
N SER A 36 -13.51 9.33 -7.81
CA SER A 36 -14.30 8.75 -6.74
C SER A 36 -13.75 9.09 -5.36
N TYR A 37 -12.47 9.54 -5.31
CA TYR A 37 -11.76 9.82 -4.06
C TYR A 37 -10.98 11.12 -4.17
N ASP A 38 -10.87 11.82 -3.04
CA ASP A 38 -10.17 13.12 -2.97
C ASP A 38 -8.67 12.94 -2.72
N LYS A 39 -8.26 11.82 -2.10
CA LYS A 39 -6.88 11.60 -1.64
C LYS A 39 -6.50 10.13 -1.68
N ILE A 40 -5.20 9.90 -1.81
CA ILE A 40 -4.57 8.59 -1.67
C ILE A 40 -3.79 8.56 -0.36
N TYR A 41 -4.07 7.57 0.48
CA TYR A 41 -3.31 7.29 1.69
C TYR A 41 -2.56 5.98 1.53
N ILE A 42 -1.25 6.00 1.78
CA ILE A 42 -0.42 4.81 1.74
C ILE A 42 0.22 4.61 3.10
N GLY A 43 -0.03 3.45 3.69
CA GLY A 43 0.61 3.04 4.94
C GLY A 43 1.25 1.67 4.79
N ARG A 44 2.44 1.49 5.36
CA ARG A 44 3.16 0.22 5.39
C ARG A 44 3.40 -0.21 6.82
N ALA A 45 3.26 -1.51 7.09
CA ALA A 45 3.68 -2.08 8.34
C ALA A 45 5.21 -2.08 8.42
N ASN A 46 5.75 -1.53 9.50
CA ASN A 46 7.19 -1.59 9.78
C ASN A 46 7.51 -2.82 10.61
N VAL A 47 8.57 -3.51 10.21
CA VAL A 47 9.15 -4.61 10.97
C VAL A 47 10.11 -4.09 12.04
N SER A 48 10.72 -2.92 11.83
CA SER A 48 11.55 -2.27 12.84
C SER A 48 10.68 -1.63 13.92
N SER A 49 10.94 -2.00 15.17
CA SER A 49 10.26 -1.55 16.37
C SER A 49 9.99 -0.04 16.39
N ASP A 50 8.88 0.37 16.99
CA ASP A 50 8.47 1.77 17.22
C ASP A 50 9.58 2.67 17.83
N GLU A 51 10.61 2.09 18.43
CA GLU A 51 11.79 2.77 18.97
C GLU A 51 12.71 3.41 17.92
N ALA A 52 12.73 2.88 16.67
CA ALA A 52 13.60 3.42 15.63
C ALA A 52 13.16 4.80 15.10
N PHE A 53 11.87 5.12 15.16
CA PHE A 53 11.35 6.42 14.71
C PHE A 53 11.55 7.54 15.73
N GLY A 54 11.65 7.23 17.02
CA GLY A 54 11.84 8.22 18.08
C GLY A 54 13.22 8.89 18.07
N PHE A 55 14.24 8.21 17.58
CA PHE A 55 15.64 8.63 17.63
C PHE A 55 16.20 9.27 16.36
N LEU A 56 15.47 9.23 15.25
CA LEU A 56 15.95 9.87 14.03
C LEU A 56 15.65 11.38 14.08
N PRO A 57 16.66 12.27 13.94
CA PRO A 57 16.43 13.70 13.79
C PRO A 57 15.79 13.98 12.43
N GLY A 58 14.87 14.93 12.37
CA GLY A 58 14.20 15.36 11.14
C GLY A 58 12.67 15.37 11.27
N GLU A 59 12.01 15.96 10.29
CA GLU A 59 10.55 15.95 10.20
C GLU A 59 10.03 14.54 9.90
N LEU A 60 8.74 14.30 10.12
CA LEU A 60 8.10 13.00 9.94
C LEU A 60 8.29 12.45 8.51
N GLU A 61 8.33 13.34 7.53
CA GLU A 61 8.52 13.03 6.10
C GLU A 61 9.90 12.46 5.82
N ASP A 62 10.96 13.04 6.40
CA ASP A 62 12.33 12.53 6.25
C ASP A 62 12.50 11.12 6.85
N LYS A 63 11.80 10.86 7.95
CA LYS A 63 11.83 9.55 8.63
C LYS A 63 11.07 8.47 7.85
N THR A 64 10.06 8.87 7.09
CA THR A 64 9.23 7.93 6.32
C THR A 64 9.79 7.65 4.92
N ARG A 65 10.61 8.55 4.37
CA ARG A 65 11.18 8.44 3.03
C ARG A 65 11.84 7.09 2.71
N PRO A 66 12.68 6.49 3.57
CA PRO A 66 13.27 5.17 3.31
C PRO A 66 12.24 4.03 3.20
N LEU A 67 11.11 4.14 3.90
CA LEU A 67 10.05 3.16 3.85
C LEU A 67 9.23 3.22 2.55
N LEU A 68 9.39 4.31 1.84
CA LEU A 68 8.57 4.68 0.70
C LEU A 68 9.25 4.36 -0.63
N GLY A 69 10.53 3.96 -0.64
CA GLY A 69 11.28 3.69 -1.86
C GLY A 69 10.53 2.76 -2.83
N CYS A 70 9.89 1.70 -2.33
CA CYS A 70 9.12 0.81 -3.17
C CYS A 70 7.84 1.46 -3.74
N PHE A 71 7.25 2.43 -3.04
CA PHE A 71 6.09 3.18 -3.53
C PHE A 71 6.51 4.22 -4.56
N TYR A 72 7.63 4.89 -4.35
CA TYR A 72 8.19 5.84 -5.32
C TYR A 72 8.50 5.16 -6.65
N SER A 73 9.21 4.03 -6.65
CA SER A 73 9.49 3.28 -7.88
C SER A 73 8.21 2.86 -8.61
N ASN A 74 7.19 2.40 -7.89
CA ASN A 74 5.91 2.05 -8.49
C ASN A 74 5.17 3.29 -9.04
N LEU A 75 5.26 4.44 -8.37
CA LEU A 75 4.68 5.70 -8.86
C LEU A 75 5.38 6.19 -10.11
N GLU A 76 6.71 6.16 -10.13
CA GLU A 76 7.51 6.51 -11.30
C GLU A 76 7.10 5.66 -12.52
N ASP A 77 7.00 4.34 -12.35
CA ASP A 77 6.57 3.43 -13.41
C ASP A 77 5.14 3.73 -13.89
N LEU A 78 4.21 4.05 -12.97
CA LEU A 78 2.82 4.34 -13.28
C LEU A 78 2.60 5.70 -13.93
N LEU A 79 3.41 6.70 -13.57
CA LEU A 79 3.32 8.05 -14.11
C LEU A 79 4.08 8.19 -15.43
N ARG A 80 5.02 7.30 -15.72
CA ARG A 80 5.78 7.30 -16.96
C ARG A 80 4.88 6.98 -18.16
N LYS A 81 4.47 8.02 -18.86
CA LYS A 81 3.62 7.93 -20.06
C LYS A 81 4.48 7.76 -21.31
N GLY A 82 4.88 6.54 -21.60
CA GLY A 82 5.71 6.26 -22.78
C GLY A 82 7.21 6.52 -22.53
N ASN A 83 8.03 6.35 -23.58
CA ASN A 83 9.50 6.37 -23.47
C ASN A 83 10.12 7.78 -23.45
N HIS A 84 9.37 8.85 -23.26
CA HIS A 84 9.82 10.22 -23.50
C HIS A 84 9.67 11.19 -22.31
N GLU A 85 9.12 10.77 -21.18
CA GLU A 85 9.11 11.63 -19.99
C GLU A 85 10.44 11.54 -19.26
N GLU A 86 11.06 12.69 -19.01
CA GLU A 86 12.29 12.79 -18.23
C GLU A 86 11.99 12.46 -16.77
N ASP A 87 12.89 11.72 -16.12
CA ASP A 87 12.74 11.33 -14.69
C ASP A 87 12.50 12.54 -13.77
N ALA A 88 13.08 13.70 -14.13
CA ALA A 88 12.87 14.96 -13.40
C ALA A 88 11.40 15.44 -13.45
N GLN A 89 10.69 15.24 -14.54
CA GLN A 89 9.28 15.63 -14.65
C GLN A 89 8.38 14.72 -13.79
N ILE A 90 8.67 13.43 -13.76
CA ILE A 90 7.95 12.46 -12.93
C ILE A 90 8.16 12.78 -11.44
N GLN A 91 9.38 13.12 -11.04
CA GLN A 91 9.66 13.52 -9.66
C GLN A 91 8.89 14.77 -9.25
N ILE A 92 8.82 15.79 -10.12
CA ILE A 92 8.03 17.00 -9.90
C ILE A 92 6.54 16.65 -9.70
N GLN A 93 6.00 15.74 -10.50
CA GLN A 93 4.59 15.32 -10.34
C GLN A 93 4.35 14.62 -9.00
N ILE A 94 5.28 13.76 -8.56
CA ILE A 94 5.17 13.08 -7.26
C ILE A 94 5.24 14.09 -6.11
N ASP A 95 6.19 15.03 -6.18
CA ASP A 95 6.36 16.07 -5.18
C ASP A 95 5.09 16.96 -5.10
N ASP A 96 4.53 17.38 -6.24
CA ASP A 96 3.27 18.12 -6.30
C ASP A 96 2.09 17.34 -5.68
N MET A 97 1.97 16.05 -5.95
CA MET A 97 0.94 15.21 -5.33
C MET A 97 1.10 15.14 -3.80
N MET A 98 2.31 15.19 -3.29
CA MET A 98 2.57 15.22 -1.85
C MET A 98 2.32 16.60 -1.24
N GLU A 99 2.80 17.68 -1.86
CA GLU A 99 2.62 19.05 -1.41
C GLU A 99 1.15 19.47 -1.40
N THR A 100 0.40 19.11 -2.44
CA THR A 100 -1.05 19.35 -2.50
C THR A 100 -1.85 18.46 -1.54
N GLY A 101 -1.21 17.43 -0.98
CA GLY A 101 -1.83 16.46 -0.09
C GLY A 101 -2.79 15.50 -0.80
N LEU A 102 -2.69 15.39 -2.12
CA LEU A 102 -3.37 14.35 -2.90
C LEU A 102 -2.83 12.97 -2.53
N LEU A 103 -1.51 12.85 -2.39
CA LEU A 103 -0.83 11.67 -1.90
C LEU A 103 -0.32 11.91 -0.48
N ARG A 104 -0.68 11.01 0.44
CA ARG A 104 -0.19 11.02 1.81
C ARG A 104 0.36 9.68 2.19
N VAL A 105 1.58 9.68 2.68
CA VAL A 105 2.23 8.48 3.18
C VAL A 105 2.44 8.61 4.68
N PHE A 106 2.17 7.54 5.42
CA PHE A 106 2.24 7.58 6.87
C PHE A 106 2.55 6.21 7.48
N PRO A 107 3.24 6.16 8.62
CA PRO A 107 3.37 4.94 9.38
C PRO A 107 2.00 4.50 9.93
N LEU A 108 1.66 3.24 9.77
CA LEU A 108 0.34 2.72 10.18
C LEU A 108 0.05 2.90 11.68
N ALA A 109 1.08 3.01 12.51
CA ALA A 109 0.92 3.28 13.94
C ALA A 109 0.20 4.60 14.24
N TYR A 110 0.33 5.60 13.36
CA TYR A 110 -0.29 6.92 13.53
C TYR A 110 -1.75 7.00 13.08
N ILE A 111 -2.32 5.92 12.57
CA ILE A 111 -3.72 5.90 12.11
C ILE A 111 -4.73 6.06 13.25
N ARG A 112 -4.30 5.81 14.49
CA ARG A 112 -5.14 5.97 15.68
C ARG A 112 -5.57 7.43 15.84
N GLY A 113 -6.87 7.65 16.09
CA GLY A 113 -7.44 9.00 16.22
C GLY A 113 -7.81 9.67 14.90
N MET A 114 -7.38 9.13 13.75
CA MET A 114 -7.78 9.64 12.44
C MET A 114 -9.18 9.16 12.04
N SER A 115 -9.84 9.93 11.18
CA SER A 115 -11.03 9.50 10.43
C SER A 115 -10.79 9.88 8.97
N ILE A 116 -10.49 8.90 8.14
CA ILE A 116 -10.12 9.12 6.74
C ILE A 116 -11.37 8.95 5.88
N LYS A 117 -11.85 10.06 5.30
CA LYS A 117 -13.08 10.10 4.47
C LYS A 117 -12.72 10.37 3.01
N ASN A 118 -13.59 9.93 2.11
CA ASN A 118 -13.50 10.16 0.65
C ASN A 118 -12.12 9.85 0.07
N SER A 119 -11.47 8.80 0.56
CA SER A 119 -10.07 8.54 0.23
C SER A 119 -9.84 7.09 -0.18
N PHE A 120 -8.84 6.89 -1.03
CA PHE A 120 -8.33 5.56 -1.35
C PHE A 120 -7.17 5.25 -0.41
N ILE A 121 -7.31 4.22 0.42
CA ILE A 121 -6.35 3.88 1.48
C ILE A 121 -5.70 2.55 1.12
N ILE A 122 -4.38 2.51 1.04
CA ILE A 122 -3.56 1.32 0.81
C ILE A 122 -2.81 1.00 2.10
N CYS A 123 -3.00 -0.22 2.60
CA CYS A 123 -2.28 -0.76 3.75
C CYS A 123 -1.44 -1.95 3.29
N ASP A 124 -0.12 -1.75 3.19
CA ASP A 124 0.82 -2.76 2.71
C ASP A 124 1.51 -3.52 3.85
N GLU A 125 2.03 -4.71 3.54
CA GLU A 125 2.69 -5.63 4.48
C GLU A 125 1.81 -5.99 5.70
N ALA A 126 0.51 -6.14 5.48
CA ALA A 126 -0.46 -6.32 6.56
C ALA A 126 -0.30 -7.65 7.32
N GLN A 127 0.47 -8.62 6.83
CA GLN A 127 0.84 -9.81 7.57
C GLN A 127 1.69 -9.49 8.80
N ASN A 128 2.42 -8.35 8.77
CA ASN A 128 3.25 -7.87 9.86
C ASN A 128 2.49 -6.98 10.88
N ILE A 129 1.16 -6.95 10.79
CA ILE A 129 0.28 -6.19 11.68
C ILE A 129 -0.42 -7.14 12.65
N GLY A 130 -0.45 -6.78 13.93
CA GLY A 130 -1.23 -7.50 14.92
C GLY A 130 -2.74 -7.20 14.83
N ARG A 131 -3.57 -8.04 15.47
CA ARG A 131 -5.04 -7.94 15.44
C ARG A 131 -5.60 -6.60 15.93
N SER A 132 -4.96 -5.99 16.91
CA SER A 132 -5.40 -4.68 17.44
C SER A 132 -5.25 -3.59 16.38
N LEU A 133 -4.06 -3.47 15.78
CA LEU A 133 -3.77 -2.43 14.82
C LEU A 133 -4.58 -2.61 13.52
N ILE A 134 -4.76 -3.85 13.02
CA ILE A 134 -5.59 -4.08 11.82
C ILE A 134 -7.05 -3.65 12.06
N ARG A 135 -7.58 -3.88 13.27
CA ARG A 135 -8.91 -3.41 13.66
C ARG A 135 -8.97 -1.89 13.67
N ASP A 136 -7.95 -1.23 14.22
CA ASP A 136 -7.85 0.23 14.22
C ASP A 136 -7.85 0.77 12.79
N ILE A 137 -7.05 0.19 11.89
CA ILE A 137 -7.00 0.58 10.47
C ILE A 137 -8.38 0.48 9.82
N VAL A 138 -9.06 -0.63 9.95
CA VAL A 138 -10.37 -0.84 9.33
C VAL A 138 -11.42 0.14 9.87
N THR A 139 -11.41 0.40 11.16
CA THR A 139 -12.37 1.31 11.79
C THR A 139 -12.11 2.79 11.52
N ARG A 140 -10.94 3.15 11.00
CA ARG A 140 -10.60 4.53 10.57
C ARG A 140 -11.00 4.83 9.11
N CYS A 141 -11.36 3.80 8.34
CA CYS A 141 -11.91 3.97 7.01
C CYS A 141 -13.30 4.61 7.11
N GLY A 142 -13.35 5.92 6.90
CA GLY A 142 -14.56 6.73 7.01
C GLY A 142 -15.46 6.64 5.77
N GLN A 143 -16.56 7.38 5.81
CA GLN A 143 -17.55 7.41 4.73
C GLN A 143 -16.91 7.82 3.40
N GLY A 144 -17.30 7.18 2.30
CA GLY A 144 -16.81 7.46 0.96
C GLY A 144 -15.41 6.91 0.69
N SER A 145 -14.76 6.25 1.65
CA SER A 145 -13.40 5.73 1.46
C SER A 145 -13.39 4.27 1.06
N LYS A 146 -12.32 3.89 0.35
CA LYS A 146 -11.98 2.51 0.00
C LYS A 146 -10.68 2.12 0.71
N LEU A 147 -10.70 0.98 1.38
CA LEU A 147 -9.52 0.39 2.01
C LEU A 147 -9.08 -0.84 1.24
N VAL A 148 -7.81 -0.85 0.83
CA VAL A 148 -7.14 -1.99 0.19
C VAL A 148 -6.03 -2.46 1.12
N ILE A 149 -6.09 -3.71 1.54
CA ILE A 149 -5.13 -4.33 2.45
C ILE A 149 -4.38 -5.40 1.68
N LEU A 150 -3.05 -5.28 1.71
CA LEU A 150 -2.13 -6.13 0.95
C LEU A 150 -1.25 -6.94 1.90
N GLY A 151 -0.88 -8.13 1.49
CA GLY A 151 0.13 -8.88 2.22
C GLY A 151 0.34 -10.32 1.73
N ASP A 152 1.40 -10.90 2.27
CA ASP A 152 1.80 -12.30 2.05
C ASP A 152 1.94 -13.02 3.38
N THR A 153 1.07 -13.97 3.67
CA THR A 153 1.11 -14.72 4.92
C THR A 153 2.31 -15.67 5.05
N ASN A 154 3.12 -15.82 3.99
CA ASN A 154 4.37 -16.56 4.03
C ASN A 154 5.58 -15.68 4.40
N GLN A 155 5.41 -14.34 4.41
CA GLN A 155 6.47 -13.37 4.70
C GLN A 155 6.15 -12.59 5.98
N ILE A 156 6.05 -13.32 7.10
CA ILE A 156 5.84 -12.71 8.41
C ILE A 156 7.20 -12.54 9.07
N ASP A 157 7.63 -11.29 9.23
CA ASP A 157 8.95 -10.93 9.76
C ASP A 157 8.89 -10.49 11.23
N VAL A 158 7.70 -10.14 11.71
CA VAL A 158 7.51 -9.66 13.08
C VAL A 158 7.50 -10.84 14.06
N PRO A 159 8.40 -10.85 15.07
CA PRO A 159 8.35 -11.84 16.14
C PRO A 159 6.96 -11.92 16.77
N PHE A 160 6.55 -13.11 17.18
CA PHE A 160 5.24 -13.40 17.80
C PHE A 160 4.03 -13.35 16.86
N LEU A 161 4.19 -13.00 15.58
CA LEU A 161 3.17 -13.18 14.57
C LEU A 161 3.44 -14.44 13.75
N ASP A 162 2.37 -15.11 13.37
CA ASP A 162 2.38 -16.30 12.51
C ASP A 162 1.18 -16.30 11.55
N LYS A 163 1.09 -17.32 10.71
CA LYS A 163 0.01 -17.48 9.73
C LYS A 163 -1.39 -17.52 10.34
N THR A 164 -1.51 -17.82 11.63
CA THR A 164 -2.80 -18.00 12.32
C THR A 164 -3.21 -16.76 13.11
N ASN A 165 -2.24 -15.96 13.60
CA ASN A 165 -2.49 -14.84 14.49
C ASN A 165 -2.22 -13.47 13.86
N SER A 166 -1.65 -13.40 12.64
CA SER A 166 -1.42 -12.14 11.95
C SER A 166 -2.74 -11.40 11.69
N GLY A 167 -2.67 -10.07 11.68
CA GLY A 167 -3.84 -9.23 11.44
C GLY A 167 -4.46 -9.46 10.07
N LEU A 168 -3.66 -9.75 9.05
CA LEU A 168 -4.14 -10.08 7.70
C LEU A 168 -5.00 -11.34 7.70
N THR A 169 -4.52 -12.42 8.31
CA THR A 169 -5.27 -13.68 8.41
C THR A 169 -6.54 -13.49 9.25
N TYR A 170 -6.42 -12.81 10.39
CA TYR A 170 -7.54 -12.50 11.26
C TYR A 170 -8.62 -11.72 10.51
N LEU A 171 -8.25 -10.67 9.77
CA LEU A 171 -9.19 -9.87 9.01
C LEU A 171 -9.84 -10.67 7.88
N ALA A 172 -9.05 -11.40 7.11
CA ALA A 172 -9.56 -12.21 6.00
C ALA A 172 -10.57 -13.26 6.48
N HIS A 173 -10.32 -13.88 7.63
CA HIS A 173 -11.25 -14.86 8.22
C HIS A 173 -12.56 -14.20 8.65
N ASN A 174 -12.51 -13.09 9.38
CA ASN A 174 -13.69 -12.45 9.95
C ASN A 174 -14.53 -11.70 8.90
N MET A 175 -13.92 -11.25 7.80
CA MET A 175 -14.62 -10.58 6.70
C MET A 175 -15.09 -11.53 5.59
N LYS A 176 -14.94 -12.84 5.78
CA LYS A 176 -15.41 -13.83 4.81
C LYS A 176 -16.95 -13.78 4.71
N GLY A 177 -17.45 -13.67 3.48
CA GLY A 177 -18.90 -13.58 3.21
C GLY A 177 -19.50 -12.18 3.43
N SER A 178 -18.73 -11.19 3.86
CA SER A 178 -19.18 -9.81 3.97
C SER A 178 -19.44 -9.20 2.58
N THR A 179 -20.60 -8.59 2.38
CA THR A 179 -20.91 -7.82 1.15
C THR A 179 -20.10 -6.54 1.00
N LYS A 180 -19.39 -6.14 2.04
CA LYS A 180 -18.53 -4.93 2.08
C LYS A 180 -17.06 -5.24 1.87
N CYS A 181 -16.70 -6.52 1.70
CA CYS A 181 -15.29 -6.94 1.60
C CYS A 181 -15.10 -7.96 0.49
N ALA A 182 -14.43 -7.56 -0.59
CA ALA A 182 -13.92 -8.48 -1.59
C ALA A 182 -12.55 -9.00 -1.16
N GLN A 183 -12.28 -10.28 -1.40
CA GLN A 183 -11.00 -10.92 -1.15
C GLN A 183 -10.47 -11.57 -2.43
N ILE A 184 -9.23 -11.27 -2.80
CA ILE A 184 -8.55 -11.81 -3.96
C ILE A 184 -7.26 -12.47 -3.46
N THR A 185 -7.01 -13.68 -3.92
CA THR A 185 -5.79 -14.40 -3.60
C THR A 185 -5.03 -14.66 -4.90
N PHE A 186 -3.83 -14.13 -4.97
CA PHE A 186 -2.86 -14.42 -6.03
C PHE A 186 -2.11 -15.69 -5.71
N THR A 187 -1.67 -16.37 -6.74
CA THR A 187 -0.82 -17.57 -6.69
C THR A 187 0.51 -17.28 -7.35
N GLU A 188 1.42 -18.22 -7.33
CA GLU A 188 2.71 -18.08 -8.03
C GLU A 188 2.56 -17.92 -9.55
N LYS A 189 1.42 -18.33 -10.10
CA LYS A 189 1.11 -18.19 -11.54
C LYS A 189 0.98 -16.73 -11.98
N GLU A 190 0.58 -15.86 -11.06
CA GLU A 190 0.47 -14.42 -11.30
C GLU A 190 1.78 -13.66 -10.98
N SER A 191 2.88 -14.38 -10.73
CA SER A 191 4.18 -13.76 -10.48
C SER A 191 4.71 -13.05 -11.73
N VAL A 192 5.09 -11.78 -11.58
CA VAL A 192 5.71 -10.95 -12.63
C VAL A 192 7.22 -10.79 -12.42
N ARG A 193 7.82 -11.68 -11.61
CA ARG A 193 9.27 -11.68 -11.35
C ARG A 193 10.06 -12.07 -12.58
N SER A 194 11.30 -11.57 -12.67
CA SER A 194 12.25 -12.03 -13.68
C SER A 194 12.54 -13.52 -13.54
N ALA A 195 12.97 -14.15 -14.63
CA ALA A 195 13.36 -15.56 -14.61
C ALA A 195 14.45 -15.86 -13.57
N LEU A 196 15.44 -14.94 -13.43
CA LEU A 196 16.50 -15.06 -12.43
C LEU A 196 15.94 -15.01 -11.00
N ALA A 197 15.03 -14.07 -10.71
CA ALA A 197 14.45 -13.96 -9.37
C ALA A 197 13.59 -15.18 -9.01
N THR A 198 12.89 -15.73 -9.98
CA THR A 198 12.09 -16.97 -9.80
C THR A 198 13.00 -18.16 -9.54
N GLU A 199 14.06 -18.32 -10.32
CA GLU A 199 15.03 -19.41 -10.13
C GLU A 199 15.75 -19.30 -8.78
N ALA A 200 16.17 -18.09 -8.39
CA ALA A 200 16.84 -17.85 -7.11
C ALA A 200 15.96 -18.26 -5.92
N LEU A 201 14.67 -17.91 -5.95
CA LEU A 201 13.73 -18.34 -4.90
C LEU A 201 13.63 -19.86 -4.79
N ASN A 202 13.52 -20.55 -5.92
CA ASN A 202 13.41 -22.01 -5.93
C ASN A 202 14.67 -22.72 -5.43
N ARG A 203 15.85 -22.05 -5.51
CA ARG A 203 17.13 -22.62 -5.09
C ARG A 203 17.57 -22.22 -3.69
N LEU A 204 17.11 -21.07 -3.19
CA LEU A 204 17.55 -20.49 -1.91
C LEU A 204 16.53 -20.71 -0.76
N MET A 205 15.35 -21.23 -1.07
CA MET A 205 14.36 -21.68 -0.09
C MET A 205 14.44 -23.19 0.03
#